data_1f44382dcb506425c358fc0d278f74a7
#
_entry.id   1f44382dcb506425c358fc0d278f74a7
#
_cell.length_a   1.000
_cell.length_b   1.000
_cell.length_c   1.000
_cell.angle_alpha   90.00
_cell.angle_beta   90.00
_cell.angle_gamma   90.00
#
_symmetry.space_group_name_H-M   'P 1'
#
loop_
_entity.id
_entity.type
_entity.pdbx_description
1 polymer ?
#
loop_
_entity_poly.entity_id
_entity_poly.type
_entity_poly.pdbx_seq_one_letter_code
_entity_poly.pdbx_strand_id
1 'polypeptide(L)'
;SVDLYVGGIEHATGHLMYSRFWNMFLYDLGCVCEEEPFRKLVNQGMIQGRSNFVYRIVGTNRFVSLGLKDQYETQALYVDVNIVRNDILDLDAFRAWMPEYKDAEFILEDGKYVCGWAIEKMSKSFYNVVNPDYIVDNYGADTLRMYEMFLGPLEQSKPWDTNGIDGVHKFLRRFWRLFFDRDGQLCVTDEKATEQELRTLHKTIKKVSEDIENFSFN
;
A
#
# COMPACT_ATOMS: atom_id res chain seq x y z
N SER A 1 -23.72 11.82 -18.62
CA SER A 1 -22.76 11.85 -17.51
C SER A 1 -22.34 10.44 -17.10
N VAL A 2 -21.19 10.33 -16.47
CA VAL A 2 -20.69 9.09 -15.90
C VAL A 2 -21.21 8.96 -14.47
N ASP A 3 -21.75 7.79 -14.11
CA ASP A 3 -22.36 7.59 -12.78
C ASP A 3 -21.31 7.59 -11.65
N LEU A 4 -20.14 6.99 -11.90
CA LEU A 4 -19.04 6.92 -10.94
C LEU A 4 -17.71 7.09 -11.66
N TYR A 5 -16.89 8.01 -11.17
CA TYR A 5 -15.51 8.21 -11.63
C TYR A 5 -14.54 8.02 -10.46
N VAL A 6 -13.60 7.10 -10.63
CA VAL A 6 -12.59 6.77 -9.60
C VAL A 6 -11.22 7.13 -10.13
N GLY A 7 -10.45 7.91 -9.38
CA GLY A 7 -9.11 8.32 -9.79
C GLY A 7 -8.36 9.02 -8.67
N GLY A 8 -7.02 8.98 -8.72
CA GLY A 8 -6.16 9.62 -7.74
C GLY A 8 -6.27 11.15 -7.75
N ILE A 9 -6.07 11.75 -6.60
CA ILE A 9 -6.11 13.22 -6.41
C ILE A 9 -5.02 13.95 -7.22
N GLU A 10 -3.96 13.26 -7.63
CA GLU A 10 -2.88 13.81 -8.47
C GLU A 10 -3.34 14.27 -9.85
N HIS A 11 -4.50 13.82 -10.30
CA HIS A 11 -5.10 14.24 -11.57
C HIS A 11 -6.10 15.41 -11.43
N ALA A 12 -6.33 15.92 -10.21
CA ALA A 12 -7.33 16.94 -9.93
C ALA A 12 -7.07 18.24 -10.70
N THR A 13 -5.84 18.73 -10.74
CA THR A 13 -5.50 20.02 -11.35
C THR A 13 -5.51 19.98 -12.89
N GLY A 14 -5.12 18.88 -13.49
CA GLY A 14 -5.10 18.74 -14.95
C GLY A 14 -6.41 18.14 -15.49
N HIS A 15 -6.50 16.83 -15.45
CA HIS A 15 -7.57 16.06 -16.07
C HIS A 15 -8.97 16.43 -15.56
N LEU A 16 -9.19 16.54 -14.26
CA LEU A 16 -10.51 16.79 -13.70
C LEU A 16 -11.01 18.20 -14.03
N MET A 17 -10.15 19.21 -13.98
CA MET A 17 -10.50 20.58 -14.38
C MET A 17 -10.84 20.65 -15.86
N TYR A 18 -10.04 20.04 -16.74
CA TYR A 18 -10.30 20.05 -18.18
C TYR A 18 -11.57 19.29 -18.53
N SER A 19 -11.83 18.13 -17.94
CA SER A 19 -13.04 17.36 -18.19
C SER A 19 -14.30 18.14 -17.80
N ARG A 20 -14.27 18.82 -16.66
CA ARG A 20 -15.38 19.67 -16.21
C ARG A 20 -15.57 20.87 -17.12
N PHE A 21 -14.50 21.61 -17.44
CA PHE A 21 -14.55 22.77 -18.34
C PHE A 21 -15.14 22.40 -19.71
N TRP A 22 -14.64 21.33 -20.33
CA TRP A 22 -15.14 20.90 -21.64
C TRP A 22 -16.58 20.43 -21.59
N ASN A 23 -17.00 19.72 -20.57
CA ASN A 23 -18.38 19.27 -20.45
C ASN A 23 -19.34 20.44 -20.29
N MET A 24 -19.02 21.44 -19.46
CA MET A 24 -19.80 22.64 -19.27
C MET A 24 -19.89 23.45 -20.58
N PHE A 25 -18.78 23.63 -21.29
CA PHE A 25 -18.76 24.28 -22.59
C PHE A 25 -19.65 23.58 -23.62
N LEU A 26 -19.59 22.24 -23.68
CA LEU A 26 -20.46 21.48 -24.59
C LEU A 26 -21.93 21.49 -24.13
N TYR A 27 -22.20 21.63 -22.86
CA TYR A 27 -23.54 21.82 -22.33
C TYR A 27 -24.13 23.18 -22.76
N ASP A 28 -23.36 24.25 -22.64
CA ASP A 28 -23.76 25.58 -23.11
C ASP A 28 -24.06 25.62 -24.61
N LEU A 29 -23.38 24.79 -25.40
CA LEU A 29 -23.63 24.62 -26.84
C LEU A 29 -24.80 23.65 -27.14
N GLY A 30 -25.42 23.04 -26.13
CA GLY A 30 -26.50 22.07 -26.33
C GLY A 30 -26.04 20.70 -26.89
N CYS A 31 -24.73 20.42 -26.84
CA CYS A 31 -24.18 19.18 -27.37
C CYS A 31 -24.27 17.99 -26.39
N VAL A 32 -24.38 18.26 -25.09
CA VAL A 32 -24.59 17.26 -24.02
C VAL A 32 -25.77 17.66 -23.15
N CYS A 33 -26.38 16.68 -22.46
CA CYS A 33 -27.63 16.90 -21.73
C CYS A 33 -27.41 17.23 -20.24
N GLU A 34 -26.20 17.11 -19.73
CA GLU A 34 -25.88 17.34 -18.31
C GLU A 34 -24.68 18.29 -18.17
N GLU A 35 -24.77 19.20 -17.20
CA GLU A 35 -23.74 20.20 -16.93
C GLU A 35 -22.45 19.58 -16.37
N GLU A 36 -22.59 18.67 -15.42
CA GLU A 36 -21.43 18.01 -14.78
C GLU A 36 -21.07 16.69 -15.49
N PRO A 37 -19.75 16.41 -15.70
CA PRO A 37 -19.30 15.20 -16.39
C PRO A 37 -19.51 13.93 -15.56
N PHE A 38 -19.43 14.02 -14.24
CA PHE A 38 -19.49 12.89 -13.30
C PHE A 38 -20.56 13.14 -12.24
N ARG A 39 -21.38 12.13 -11.95
CA ARG A 39 -22.38 12.18 -10.86
C ARG A 39 -21.72 12.00 -9.50
N LYS A 40 -20.72 11.12 -9.42
CA LYS A 40 -19.94 10.88 -8.21
C LYS A 40 -18.46 10.73 -8.56
N LEU A 41 -17.62 11.47 -7.87
CA LEU A 41 -16.15 11.35 -7.92
C LEU A 41 -15.65 10.73 -6.62
N VAL A 42 -14.81 9.72 -6.74
CA VAL A 42 -14.11 9.11 -5.62
C VAL A 42 -12.60 9.23 -5.87
N ASN A 43 -11.93 10.01 -5.05
CA ASN A 43 -10.48 10.12 -5.06
C ASN A 43 -9.91 9.18 -4.00
N GLN A 44 -9.29 8.07 -4.43
CA GLN A 44 -8.61 7.19 -3.48
C GLN A 44 -7.35 7.85 -2.94
N GLY A 45 -7.03 7.54 -1.67
CA GLY A 45 -5.78 7.92 -1.04
C GLY A 45 -4.59 7.16 -1.62
N MET A 46 -3.38 7.63 -1.34
CA MET A 46 -2.15 6.98 -1.78
C MET A 46 -1.71 5.91 -0.79
N ILE A 47 -1.17 4.81 -1.31
CA ILE A 47 -0.40 3.87 -0.51
C ILE A 47 1.01 4.45 -0.37
N GLN A 48 1.43 4.66 0.88
CA GLN A 48 2.70 5.27 1.23
C GLN A 48 3.72 4.21 1.58
N GLY A 49 5.00 4.50 1.30
CA GLY A 49 6.12 3.66 1.68
C GLY A 49 6.74 4.11 3.01
N ARG A 50 7.42 3.19 3.66
CA ARG A 50 8.31 3.52 4.76
C ARG A 50 9.70 3.78 4.20
N SER A 51 10.15 5.03 4.24
CA SER A 51 11.53 5.40 3.92
C SER A 51 12.42 5.13 5.13
N ASN A 52 13.62 4.62 4.90
CA ASN A 52 14.64 4.49 5.92
C ASN A 52 15.81 5.44 5.63
N PHE A 53 16.47 5.88 6.70
CA PHE A 53 17.56 6.85 6.62
C PHE A 53 18.80 6.34 7.32
N VAL A 54 19.95 6.56 6.66
CA VAL A 54 21.27 6.48 7.28
C VAL A 54 21.83 7.89 7.43
N TYR A 55 22.69 8.12 8.43
CA TYR A 55 23.22 9.43 8.77
C TYR A 55 24.71 9.45 8.49
N ARG A 56 25.09 10.09 7.38
CA ARG A 56 26.49 10.26 6.99
C ARG A 56 27.10 11.46 7.70
N ILE A 57 28.25 11.28 8.33
CA ILE A 57 29.02 12.41 8.90
C ILE A 57 29.56 13.23 7.74
N VAL A 58 29.29 14.54 7.77
CA VAL A 58 29.63 15.47 6.69
C VAL A 58 31.12 15.39 6.33
N GLY A 59 31.42 15.29 5.04
CA GLY A 59 32.78 15.23 4.50
C GLY A 59 33.52 13.90 4.69
N THR A 60 32.84 12.85 5.16
CA THR A 60 33.44 11.53 5.39
C THR A 60 32.66 10.40 4.74
N ASN A 61 33.18 9.15 4.77
CA ASN A 61 32.46 7.93 4.45
C ASN A 61 32.08 7.14 5.72
N ARG A 62 31.77 7.87 6.80
CA ARG A 62 31.38 7.31 8.09
C ARG A 62 29.91 7.56 8.35
N PHE A 63 29.22 6.57 8.83
CA PHE A 63 27.78 6.59 9.10
C PHE A 63 27.53 6.33 10.59
N VAL A 64 26.69 7.16 11.21
CA VAL A 64 26.39 7.08 12.64
C VAL A 64 24.97 6.62 12.85
N SER A 65 24.74 5.70 13.80
CA SER A 65 23.43 5.20 14.18
C SER A 65 22.50 6.31 14.71
N LEU A 66 21.21 6.15 14.54
CA LEU A 66 20.16 7.14 14.84
C LEU A 66 20.31 7.76 16.23
N GLY A 67 20.52 6.96 17.28
CA GLY A 67 20.60 7.46 18.67
C GLY A 67 21.88 8.26 18.96
N LEU A 68 22.88 8.20 18.10
CA LEU A 68 24.15 8.90 18.26
C LEU A 68 24.31 10.09 17.30
N LYS A 69 23.37 10.30 16.36
CA LYS A 69 23.49 11.27 15.26
C LYS A 69 23.71 12.71 15.73
N ASP A 70 23.10 13.09 16.85
CA ASP A 70 23.14 14.46 17.36
C ASP A 70 24.52 14.84 17.96
N GLN A 71 25.44 13.87 18.07
CA GLN A 71 26.83 14.08 18.49
C GLN A 71 27.73 14.51 17.32
N TYR A 72 27.24 14.50 16.09
CA TYR A 72 27.96 14.74 14.85
C TYR A 72 27.17 15.67 13.93
N GLU A 73 27.88 16.38 13.07
CA GLU A 73 27.24 17.06 11.96
C GLU A 73 26.94 16.01 10.87
N THR A 74 25.65 15.72 10.64
CA THR A 74 25.23 14.61 9.79
C THR A 74 24.32 15.07 8.66
N GLN A 75 24.37 14.33 7.55
CA GLN A 75 23.42 14.39 6.44
C GLN A 75 22.62 13.08 6.42
N ALA A 76 21.29 13.20 6.45
CA ALA A 76 20.41 12.05 6.26
C ALA A 76 20.37 11.65 4.79
N LEU A 77 20.56 10.36 4.50
CA LEU A 77 20.49 9.79 3.16
C LEU A 77 19.48 8.65 3.17
N TYR A 78 18.70 8.56 2.11
CA TYR A 78 17.78 7.43 1.91
C TYR A 78 18.56 6.13 1.71
N VAL A 79 18.02 5.05 2.23
CA VAL A 79 18.58 3.70 2.07
C VAL A 79 17.49 2.73 1.64
N ASP A 80 17.87 1.74 0.81
CA ASP A 80 16.96 0.73 0.30
C ASP A 80 16.28 -0.04 1.44
N VAL A 81 14.95 -0.06 1.43
CA VAL A 81 14.15 -0.75 2.45
C VAL A 81 14.43 -2.26 2.52
N ASN A 82 14.93 -2.85 1.44
CA ASN A 82 15.23 -4.28 1.37
C ASN A 82 16.49 -4.68 2.17
N ILE A 83 17.36 -3.73 2.51
CA ILE A 83 18.55 -3.96 3.33
C ILE A 83 18.39 -3.46 4.77
N VAL A 84 17.17 -3.13 5.17
CA VAL A 84 16.82 -2.74 6.55
C VAL A 84 15.77 -3.70 7.09
N ARG A 85 16.01 -4.26 8.27
CA ARG A 85 15.07 -5.16 8.96
C ARG A 85 14.84 -4.69 10.40
N ASN A 86 13.58 -4.42 10.77
CA ASN A 86 13.24 -3.92 12.10
C ASN A 86 14.12 -2.72 12.52
N ASP A 87 14.30 -1.78 11.60
CA ASP A 87 15.13 -0.58 11.73
C ASP A 87 16.64 -0.83 11.82
N ILE A 88 17.09 -2.06 11.71
CA ILE A 88 18.50 -2.42 11.72
C ILE A 88 19.01 -2.57 10.30
N LEU A 89 20.10 -1.84 9.99
CA LEU A 89 20.77 -1.90 8.70
C LEU A 89 21.61 -3.17 8.58
N ASP A 90 21.52 -3.84 7.44
CA ASP A 90 22.48 -4.86 7.03
C ASP A 90 23.73 -4.15 6.48
N LEU A 91 24.82 -4.15 7.25
CA LEU A 91 26.04 -3.41 6.93
C LEU A 91 26.76 -3.96 5.70
N ASP A 92 26.74 -5.25 5.49
CA ASP A 92 27.40 -5.86 4.34
C ASP A 92 26.60 -5.65 3.07
N ALA A 93 25.28 -5.75 3.14
CA ALA A 93 24.39 -5.39 2.05
C ALA A 93 24.51 -3.91 1.69
N PHE A 94 24.65 -3.00 2.67
CA PHE A 94 24.86 -1.58 2.43
C PHE A 94 26.18 -1.29 1.69
N ARG A 95 27.26 -1.92 2.10
CA ARG A 95 28.57 -1.78 1.40
C ARG A 95 28.52 -2.31 -0.02
N ALA A 96 27.70 -3.34 -0.27
CA ALA A 96 27.51 -3.93 -1.59
C ALA A 96 26.52 -3.17 -2.47
N TRP A 97 25.65 -2.34 -1.87
CA TRP A 97 24.54 -1.68 -2.58
C TRP A 97 25.01 -0.64 -3.60
N MET A 98 25.97 0.22 -3.22
CA MET A 98 26.53 1.21 -4.13
C MET A 98 28.06 1.25 -4.04
N PRO A 99 28.77 1.45 -5.17
CA PRO A 99 30.23 1.47 -5.18
C PRO A 99 30.87 2.46 -4.20
N GLU A 100 30.21 3.60 -3.96
CA GLU A 100 30.67 4.66 -3.05
C GLU A 100 30.63 4.26 -1.58
N TYR A 101 29.86 3.24 -1.21
CA TYR A 101 29.73 2.74 0.16
C TYR A 101 30.58 1.52 0.48
N LYS A 102 31.39 1.04 -0.50
CA LYS A 102 32.24 -0.16 -0.35
C LYS A 102 33.10 -0.13 0.92
N ASP A 103 33.68 1.04 1.21
CA ASP A 103 34.57 1.25 2.34
C ASP A 103 33.88 2.07 3.46
N ALA A 104 32.55 1.95 3.59
CA ALA A 104 31.79 2.66 4.62
C ALA A 104 32.14 2.15 6.01
N GLU A 105 32.39 3.08 6.93
CA GLU A 105 32.59 2.84 8.34
C GLU A 105 31.31 3.17 9.13
N PHE A 106 31.06 2.44 10.21
CA PHE A 106 29.84 2.63 10.99
C PHE A 106 30.13 2.87 12.47
N ILE A 107 29.46 3.86 13.04
CA ILE A 107 29.41 4.10 14.48
C ILE A 107 28.11 3.50 14.98
N LEU A 108 28.23 2.41 15.70
CA LEU A 108 27.12 1.54 16.10
C LEU A 108 26.59 1.91 17.48
N GLU A 109 25.34 1.57 17.72
CA GLU A 109 24.63 1.67 18.98
C GLU A 109 24.36 0.24 19.46
N ASP A 110 24.94 -0.14 20.58
CA ASP A 110 24.88 -1.50 21.13
C ASP A 110 25.21 -2.60 20.09
N GLY A 111 26.21 -2.34 19.25
CA GLY A 111 26.65 -3.30 18.21
C GLY A 111 25.75 -3.38 16.99
N LYS A 112 24.76 -2.49 16.85
CA LYS A 112 23.81 -2.42 15.73
C LYS A 112 23.81 -1.04 15.13
N TYR A 113 23.47 -0.94 13.84
CA TYR A 113 23.18 0.32 13.20
C TYR A 113 21.67 0.50 13.09
N VAL A 114 21.12 1.45 13.83
CA VAL A 114 19.71 1.80 13.82
C VAL A 114 19.47 2.90 12.80
N CYS A 115 18.58 2.64 11.84
CA CYS A 115 18.14 3.61 10.84
C CYS A 115 17.05 4.54 11.40
N GLY A 116 16.99 5.76 10.88
CA GLY A 116 15.78 6.58 10.97
C GLY A 116 14.72 6.10 9.98
N TRP A 117 13.48 6.59 10.15
CA TRP A 117 12.40 6.28 9.23
C TRP A 117 11.34 7.39 9.15
N ALA A 118 10.61 7.41 8.04
CA ALA A 118 9.42 8.24 7.86
C ALA A 118 8.43 7.54 6.92
N ILE A 119 7.15 7.87 7.07
CA ILE A 119 6.12 7.44 6.13
C ILE A 119 5.95 8.52 5.07
N GLU A 120 6.19 8.15 3.82
CA GLU A 120 6.24 9.09 2.70
C GLU A 120 5.62 8.48 1.45
N LYS A 121 5.40 9.30 0.42
CA LYS A 121 5.04 8.82 -0.92
C LYS A 121 6.08 7.82 -1.41
N MET A 122 5.64 6.71 -2.01
CA MET A 122 6.55 5.78 -2.66
C MET A 122 7.26 6.44 -3.85
N SER A 123 8.58 6.38 -3.87
CA SER A 123 9.41 6.91 -4.94
C SER A 123 10.67 6.07 -5.12
N LYS A 124 11.10 5.87 -6.37
CA LYS A 124 12.37 5.20 -6.66
C LYS A 124 13.57 5.92 -6.03
N SER A 125 13.53 7.25 -5.97
CA SER A 125 14.58 8.07 -5.34
C SER A 125 14.61 8.00 -3.81
N PHE A 126 13.55 7.50 -3.18
CA PHE A 126 13.45 7.28 -1.74
C PHE A 126 13.74 5.83 -1.35
N TYR A 127 13.94 4.96 -2.34
CA TYR A 127 14.20 3.52 -2.16
C TYR A 127 13.19 2.83 -1.24
N ASN A 128 11.94 3.29 -1.25
CA ASN A 128 10.84 2.83 -0.40
C ASN A 128 9.70 2.18 -1.18
N VAL A 129 9.96 1.79 -2.42
CA VAL A 129 8.96 1.18 -3.30
C VAL A 129 8.81 -0.30 -2.97
N VAL A 130 7.57 -0.74 -2.78
CA VAL A 130 7.21 -2.16 -2.72
C VAL A 130 6.94 -2.64 -4.15
N ASN A 131 7.64 -3.70 -4.58
CA ASN A 131 7.41 -4.29 -5.89
C ASN A 131 6.17 -5.19 -5.87
N PRO A 132 5.10 -4.87 -6.63
CA PRO A 132 3.90 -5.68 -6.70
C PRO A 132 4.17 -7.11 -7.19
N ASP A 133 5.09 -7.31 -8.14
CA ASP A 133 5.42 -8.63 -8.68
C ASP A 133 5.94 -9.55 -7.57
N TYR A 134 6.84 -9.03 -6.71
CA TYR A 134 7.33 -9.79 -5.55
C TYR A 134 6.19 -10.22 -4.61
N ILE A 135 5.21 -9.34 -4.39
CA ILE A 135 4.06 -9.66 -3.54
C ILE A 135 3.16 -10.70 -4.23
N VAL A 136 2.92 -10.56 -5.52
CA VAL A 136 2.11 -11.52 -6.30
C VAL A 136 2.76 -12.90 -6.31
N ASP A 137 4.07 -12.98 -6.51
CA ASP A 137 4.81 -14.25 -6.52
C ASP A 137 4.76 -14.99 -5.18
N ASN A 138 4.77 -14.25 -4.06
CA ASN A 138 4.79 -14.84 -2.72
C ASN A 138 3.40 -15.09 -2.13
N TYR A 139 2.41 -14.25 -2.44
CA TYR A 139 1.09 -14.26 -1.79
C TYR A 139 -0.08 -14.44 -2.77
N GLY A 140 0.14 -14.26 -4.05
CA GLY A 140 -0.90 -14.28 -5.09
C GLY A 140 -1.57 -12.91 -5.31
N ALA A 141 -2.06 -12.70 -6.52
CA ALA A 141 -2.70 -11.44 -6.94
C ALA A 141 -3.96 -11.11 -6.14
N ASP A 142 -4.77 -12.10 -5.81
CA ASP A 142 -6.01 -11.89 -5.03
C ASP A 142 -5.69 -11.38 -3.61
N THR A 143 -4.61 -11.89 -3.00
CA THR A 143 -4.14 -11.41 -1.69
C THR A 143 -3.71 -9.95 -1.76
N LEU A 144 -2.92 -9.57 -2.78
CA LEU A 144 -2.49 -8.19 -2.98
C LEU A 144 -3.70 -7.25 -3.12
N ARG A 145 -4.59 -7.53 -4.06
CA ARG A 145 -5.78 -6.71 -4.35
C ARG A 145 -6.68 -6.55 -3.13
N MET A 146 -6.91 -7.64 -2.40
CA MET A 146 -7.74 -7.62 -1.20
C MET A 146 -7.05 -6.85 -0.06
N TYR A 147 -5.72 -6.97 0.06
CA TYR A 147 -4.96 -6.26 1.07
C TYR A 147 -4.94 -4.75 0.83
N GLU A 148 -4.82 -4.29 -0.42
CA GLU A 148 -4.91 -2.86 -0.76
C GLU A 148 -6.23 -2.23 -0.30
N MET A 149 -7.34 -2.95 -0.44
CA MET A 149 -8.65 -2.49 0.04
C MET A 149 -8.76 -2.58 1.58
N PHE A 150 -8.12 -3.56 2.20
CA PHE A 150 -8.15 -3.78 3.65
C PHE A 150 -7.32 -2.75 4.45
N LEU A 151 -6.31 -2.13 3.86
CA LEU A 151 -5.38 -1.21 4.56
C LEU A 151 -6.07 -0.05 5.29
N GLY A 152 -7.28 0.35 4.90
CA GLY A 152 -8.05 1.41 5.53
C GLY A 152 -9.08 2.05 4.60
N PRO A 153 -9.77 3.12 5.02
CA PRO A 153 -10.77 3.80 4.20
C PRO A 153 -10.20 4.23 2.84
N LEU A 154 -10.99 4.05 1.77
CA LEU A 154 -10.53 4.22 0.39
C LEU A 154 -9.93 5.61 0.11
N GLU A 155 -10.51 6.66 0.68
CA GLU A 155 -10.11 8.05 0.43
C GLU A 155 -8.89 8.52 1.23
N GLN A 156 -8.42 7.70 2.19
CA GLN A 156 -7.29 8.04 3.05
C GLN A 156 -5.99 7.46 2.53
N SER A 157 -4.90 8.23 2.65
CA SER A 157 -3.56 7.71 2.44
C SER A 157 -3.16 6.77 3.57
N LYS A 158 -2.45 5.69 3.24
CA LYS A 158 -2.17 4.57 4.15
C LYS A 158 -0.74 4.09 3.99
N PRO A 159 -0.02 3.81 5.09
CA PRO A 159 1.28 3.17 4.99
C PRO A 159 1.13 1.70 4.57
N TRP A 160 2.01 1.26 3.67
CA TRP A 160 2.16 -0.16 3.38
C TRP A 160 2.84 -0.86 4.56
N ASP A 161 2.25 -1.98 4.99
CA ASP A 161 2.86 -2.88 5.96
C ASP A 161 2.88 -4.31 5.41
N THR A 162 4.06 -4.79 5.03
CA THR A 162 4.23 -6.14 4.47
C THR A 162 3.82 -7.23 5.47
N ASN A 163 3.91 -6.98 6.78
CA ASN A 163 3.52 -7.97 7.78
C ASN A 163 2.00 -8.18 7.86
N GLY A 164 1.23 -7.15 7.53
CA GLY A 164 -0.24 -7.21 7.56
C GLY A 164 -0.85 -8.11 6.49
N ILE A 165 -0.15 -8.35 5.38
CA ILE A 165 -0.65 -9.12 4.23
C ILE A 165 -0.92 -10.61 4.58
N ASP A 166 -0.18 -11.15 5.53
CA ASP A 166 -0.34 -12.54 6.02
C ASP A 166 -1.75 -12.83 6.52
N GLY A 167 -2.40 -11.86 7.17
CA GLY A 167 -3.76 -11.98 7.66
C GLY A 167 -4.75 -12.23 6.53
N VAL A 168 -4.65 -11.44 5.47
CA VAL A 168 -5.49 -11.55 4.26
C VAL A 168 -5.22 -12.86 3.52
N HIS A 169 -3.94 -13.24 3.35
CA HIS A 169 -3.58 -14.50 2.73
C HIS A 169 -4.15 -15.72 3.49
N LYS A 170 -4.05 -15.72 4.82
CA LYS A 170 -4.63 -16.77 5.66
C LYS A 170 -6.16 -16.80 5.57
N PHE A 171 -6.81 -15.63 5.47
CA PHE A 171 -8.26 -15.55 5.27
C PHE A 171 -8.66 -16.21 3.94
N LEU A 172 -8.04 -15.86 2.81
CA LEU A 172 -8.35 -16.44 1.51
C LEU A 172 -8.14 -17.97 1.50
N ARG A 173 -7.06 -18.46 2.13
CA ARG A 173 -6.83 -19.90 2.27
C ARG A 173 -7.88 -20.62 3.11
N ARG A 174 -8.39 -19.97 4.18
CA ARG A 174 -9.49 -20.53 4.98
C ARG A 174 -10.80 -20.52 4.20
N PHE A 175 -11.07 -19.41 3.48
CA PHE A 175 -12.25 -19.28 2.65
C PHE A 175 -12.30 -20.35 1.55
N TRP A 176 -11.19 -20.59 0.87
CA TRP A 176 -11.06 -21.68 -0.12
C TRP A 176 -11.40 -23.03 0.45
N ARG A 177 -10.96 -23.33 1.67
CA ARG A 177 -11.21 -24.62 2.36
C ARG A 177 -12.67 -24.85 2.78
N LEU A 178 -13.53 -23.86 2.67
CA LEU A 178 -14.98 -24.06 2.84
C LEU A 178 -15.59 -24.80 1.65
N PHE A 179 -14.93 -24.75 0.50
CA PHE A 179 -15.43 -25.33 -0.76
C PHE A 179 -14.63 -26.55 -1.22
N PHE A 180 -13.34 -26.56 -0.90
CA PHE A 180 -12.41 -27.59 -1.37
C PHE A 180 -11.62 -28.19 -0.20
N ASP A 181 -11.49 -29.52 -0.22
CA ASP A 181 -10.66 -30.25 0.73
C ASP A 181 -9.14 -30.11 0.40
N ARG A 182 -8.31 -30.92 1.11
CA ARG A 182 -6.85 -30.89 0.92
C ARG A 182 -6.40 -31.46 -0.42
N ASP A 183 -7.21 -32.29 -1.02
CA ASP A 183 -6.95 -32.98 -2.30
C ASP A 183 -7.55 -32.17 -3.47
N GLY A 184 -8.12 -31.00 -3.18
CA GLY A 184 -8.74 -30.12 -4.17
C GLY A 184 -10.12 -30.59 -4.66
N GLN A 185 -10.76 -31.53 -3.95
CA GLN A 185 -12.09 -31.99 -4.27
C GLN A 185 -13.14 -31.07 -3.67
N LEU A 186 -14.22 -30.81 -4.45
CA LEU A 186 -15.35 -30.01 -3.98
C LEU A 186 -16.07 -30.74 -2.85
N CYS A 187 -16.19 -30.08 -1.69
CA CYS A 187 -16.84 -30.64 -0.48
C CYS A 187 -18.17 -29.98 -0.14
N VAL A 188 -18.82 -29.33 -1.11
CA VAL A 188 -20.19 -28.78 -0.97
C VAL A 188 -21.20 -29.91 -1.08
N THR A 189 -22.22 -29.85 -0.25
CA THR A 189 -23.35 -30.83 -0.24
C THR A 189 -24.65 -30.13 -0.58
N ASP A 190 -25.65 -30.93 -1.01
CA ASP A 190 -27.04 -30.48 -1.27
C ASP A 190 -27.91 -30.49 0.00
N GLU A 191 -27.32 -30.67 1.15
CA GLU A 191 -28.04 -30.63 2.42
C GLU A 191 -28.63 -29.25 2.69
N LYS A 192 -29.83 -29.24 3.26
CA LYS A 192 -30.49 -27.98 3.61
C LYS A 192 -29.73 -27.28 4.73
N ALA A 193 -29.41 -26.01 4.49
CA ALA A 193 -28.77 -25.17 5.50
C ALA A 193 -29.69 -25.04 6.76
N THR A 194 -29.05 -25.02 7.91
CA THR A 194 -29.73 -24.77 9.19
C THR A 194 -30.21 -23.33 9.28
N GLU A 195 -31.19 -23.08 10.16
CA GLU A 195 -31.70 -21.72 10.40
C GLU A 195 -30.56 -20.74 10.83
N GLN A 196 -29.59 -21.23 11.60
CA GLN A 196 -28.46 -20.46 12.05
C GLN A 196 -27.54 -20.05 10.89
N GLU A 197 -27.26 -20.96 9.96
CA GLU A 197 -26.48 -20.70 8.75
C GLU A 197 -27.19 -19.72 7.84
N LEU A 198 -28.48 -19.89 7.58
CA LEU A 198 -29.27 -18.95 6.78
C LEU A 198 -29.31 -17.55 7.40
N ARG A 199 -29.45 -17.45 8.72
CA ARG A 199 -29.41 -16.18 9.42
C ARG A 199 -28.06 -15.48 9.25
N THR A 200 -26.95 -16.22 9.34
CA THR A 200 -25.58 -15.70 9.12
C THR A 200 -25.41 -15.26 7.68
N LEU A 201 -25.84 -16.08 6.72
CA LEU A 201 -25.77 -15.76 5.30
C LEU A 201 -26.49 -14.45 4.97
N HIS A 202 -27.77 -14.33 5.39
CA HIS A 202 -28.56 -13.13 5.06
C HIS A 202 -28.03 -11.86 5.76
N LYS A 203 -27.46 -11.94 6.97
CA LYS A 203 -26.79 -10.83 7.61
C LYS A 203 -25.54 -10.42 6.84
N THR A 204 -24.79 -11.40 6.36
CA THR A 204 -23.58 -11.15 5.56
C THR A 204 -23.92 -10.51 4.21
N ILE A 205 -24.94 -11.03 3.51
CA ILE A 205 -25.40 -10.43 2.24
C ILE A 205 -25.77 -8.95 2.45
N LYS A 206 -26.61 -8.68 3.47
CA LYS A 206 -27.00 -7.29 3.77
C LYS A 206 -25.78 -6.40 4.01
N LYS A 207 -24.89 -6.82 4.90
CA LYS A 207 -23.70 -6.03 5.23
C LYS A 207 -22.79 -5.80 4.04
N VAL A 208 -22.50 -6.83 3.27
CA VAL A 208 -21.62 -6.71 2.07
C VAL A 208 -22.25 -5.78 1.03
N SER A 209 -23.57 -5.84 0.81
CA SER A 209 -24.26 -4.93 -0.11
C SER A 209 -24.11 -3.47 0.34
N GLU A 210 -24.36 -3.20 1.63
CA GLU A 210 -24.21 -1.85 2.20
C GLU A 210 -22.76 -1.35 2.12
N ASP A 211 -21.78 -2.21 2.42
CA ASP A 211 -20.35 -1.88 2.40
C ASP A 211 -19.87 -1.57 0.97
N ILE A 212 -20.34 -2.31 -0.04
CA ILE A 212 -20.03 -2.06 -1.45
C ILE A 212 -20.59 -0.70 -1.90
N GLU A 213 -21.84 -0.39 -1.58
CA GLU A 213 -22.46 0.88 -1.95
C GLU A 213 -21.77 2.08 -1.30
N ASN A 214 -21.25 1.91 -0.09
CA ASN A 214 -20.56 2.96 0.67
C ASN A 214 -19.02 2.97 0.49
N PHE A 215 -18.47 2.08 -0.34
CA PHE A 215 -17.00 1.89 -0.49
C PHE A 215 -16.27 1.59 0.83
N SER A 216 -16.93 0.86 1.73
CA SER A 216 -16.42 0.47 3.04
C SER A 216 -15.84 -0.94 2.97
N PHE A 217 -14.59 -1.07 2.47
CA PHE A 217 -13.96 -2.35 2.18
C PHE A 217 -13.01 -2.85 3.28
N ASN A 218 -12.79 -2.08 4.33
CA ASN A 218 -11.88 -2.38 5.45
C ASN A 218 -12.59 -2.87 6.71
#